data_83100edc3cb8b3104ccce9bca98fd1f1
#
_entry.id   83100edc3cb8b3104ccce9bca98fd1f1
#
_cell.length_a   1.000
_cell.length_b   1.000
_cell.length_c   1.000
_cell.angle_alpha   90.00
_cell.angle_beta   90.00
_cell.angle_gamma   90.00
#
_symmetry.space_group_name_H-M   'P 1'
#
loop_
_entity.id
_entity.type
_entity.pdbx_description
1 polymer ?
#
loop_
_entity_poly.entity_id
_entity_poly.type
_entity_poly.pdbx_seq_one_letter_code
_entity_poly.pdbx_strand_id
1 'polypeptide(L)'
;MRRIYAIFCTIWLTLAGLFSSGASLAADDFFAEAVAVENRSAGELKRAAGDALTRVLVRISGNEQILEEQAFSAAVQDAQSHVLLYSYQDDADVGTSVFFEFDDAFIRSLFRDHSVLYWEQRRPPVVIWLALDEPFSRRFAARSDDVELLSPSLDRFEARGVEVRFPLLDLSDSAALPVNAIWERDFEQVRRASARYGTEYALVGRWIDLSDGSKLVDWYYVGPEQIENIQFRASELSDIWERGVDLAVDAMRDSLAVTLQQFEMSEAIAVSVRGVHSYADYRAVSSVFDELGQLVDLRIDSLNGDRVTYRVVGVSSAEQVARLIPSRSGLLAQPVIRRGELELIWESL
;
A
#
# COMPACT_ATOMS: atom_id res chain seq x y z
N MET A 1 57.42 -56.99 -1.14
CA MET A 1 57.70 -56.12 -2.26
C MET A 1 56.44 -55.28 -2.50
N ARG A 2 56.32 -54.15 -1.91
CA ARG A 2 56.58 -52.77 -2.40
C ARG A 2 55.93 -52.48 -3.77
N ARG A 3 54.91 -51.62 -3.74
CA ARG A 3 54.68 -50.42 -4.57
C ARG A 3 53.28 -49.88 -4.26
N ILE A 4 53.10 -48.89 -3.49
CA ILE A 4 52.93 -47.44 -3.68
C ILE A 4 52.33 -47.13 -5.05
N TYR A 5 51.05 -46.81 -5.07
CA TYR A 5 50.46 -45.94 -6.08
C TYR A 5 49.72 -44.78 -5.44
N ALA A 6 50.18 -43.63 -5.85
CA ALA A 6 49.83 -42.34 -5.39
C ALA A 6 48.40 -41.95 -5.74
N ILE A 7 47.85 -41.24 -4.85
CA ILE A 7 46.61 -40.49 -4.86
C ILE A 7 46.71 -39.38 -5.91
N PHE A 8 45.78 -39.38 -6.87
CA PHE A 8 45.35 -38.18 -7.55
C PHE A 8 43.86 -37.97 -7.26
N CYS A 9 43.60 -37.32 -6.13
CA CYS A 9 42.30 -36.75 -5.86
C CYS A 9 42.18 -35.44 -6.68
N THR A 10 41.61 -35.54 -7.84
CA THR A 10 41.16 -34.39 -8.60
C THR A 10 39.90 -33.85 -7.93
N ILE A 11 40.07 -32.75 -7.22
CA ILE A 11 39.01 -31.92 -6.72
C ILE A 11 38.30 -31.30 -7.93
N TRP A 12 37.21 -31.92 -8.31
CA TRP A 12 36.20 -31.23 -9.11
C TRP A 12 35.26 -30.50 -8.14
N LEU A 13 35.70 -29.29 -7.74
CA LEU A 13 34.85 -28.34 -7.08
C LEU A 13 33.89 -27.84 -8.16
N THR A 14 32.71 -28.44 -8.16
CA THR A 14 31.57 -27.94 -8.91
C THR A 14 31.17 -26.59 -8.36
N LEU A 15 31.55 -25.56 -9.11
CA LEU A 15 31.01 -24.21 -9.00
C LEU A 15 29.58 -24.23 -9.57
N ALA A 16 28.67 -24.90 -8.87
CA ALA A 16 27.24 -24.90 -9.10
C ALA A 16 26.60 -24.19 -7.93
N GLY A 17 26.79 -22.90 -7.90
CA GLY A 17 26.19 -22.06 -6.89
C GLY A 17 26.02 -20.67 -7.50
N LEU A 18 24.81 -20.17 -7.39
CA LEU A 18 24.46 -18.76 -7.53
C LEU A 18 24.17 -18.23 -8.93
N PHE A 19 23.12 -18.75 -9.52
CA PHE A 19 22.18 -17.91 -10.28
C PHE A 19 20.76 -18.16 -9.78
N SER A 20 20.54 -17.93 -8.49
CA SER A 20 19.23 -17.52 -8.01
C SER A 20 19.24 -15.99 -8.02
N SER A 21 19.31 -15.44 -9.22
CA SER A 21 18.81 -14.08 -9.43
C SER A 21 17.30 -14.19 -9.39
N GLY A 22 16.75 -14.35 -8.19
CA GLY A 22 15.42 -13.87 -7.92
C GLY A 22 15.47 -12.39 -8.29
N ALA A 23 14.89 -12.04 -9.42
CA ALA A 23 14.57 -10.67 -9.74
C ALA A 23 13.65 -10.23 -8.61
N SER A 24 14.21 -9.56 -7.62
CA SER A 24 13.47 -8.68 -6.75
C SER A 24 12.99 -7.54 -7.64
N LEU A 25 11.87 -7.74 -8.29
CA LEU A 25 11.02 -6.67 -8.80
C LEU A 25 10.30 -6.07 -7.60
N ALA A 26 11.05 -5.46 -6.72
CA ALA A 26 10.53 -4.75 -5.57
C ALA A 26 11.14 -3.35 -5.55
N ALA A 27 10.73 -2.55 -6.46
CA ALA A 27 10.30 -1.20 -6.22
C ALA A 27 8.89 -1.18 -6.79
N ASP A 28 7.90 -0.89 -5.96
CA ASP A 28 6.56 -0.57 -6.43
C ASP A 28 6.69 0.62 -7.38
N ASP A 29 6.92 0.32 -8.65
CA ASP A 29 6.98 1.36 -9.67
C ASP A 29 5.55 1.74 -9.99
N PHE A 30 5.08 2.78 -9.32
CA PHE A 30 3.73 3.29 -9.48
C PHE A 30 3.39 3.66 -10.93
N PHE A 31 4.41 3.83 -11.77
CA PHE A 31 4.28 4.19 -13.19
C PHE A 31 4.44 3.03 -14.14
N ALA A 32 4.56 1.81 -13.63
CA ALA A 32 4.71 0.62 -14.44
C ALA A 32 3.60 -0.40 -14.20
N GLU A 33 3.28 -1.19 -15.24
CA GLU A 33 2.23 -2.20 -15.18
C GLU A 33 2.48 -3.31 -16.20
N ALA A 34 2.15 -4.56 -15.82
CA ALA A 34 2.19 -5.71 -16.69
C ALA A 34 0.78 -6.14 -17.12
N VAL A 35 0.55 -6.33 -18.41
CA VAL A 35 -0.76 -6.71 -18.94
C VAL A 35 -0.62 -7.96 -19.80
N ALA A 36 -1.47 -8.95 -19.55
CA ALA A 36 -1.54 -10.15 -20.38
C ALA A 36 -1.99 -9.81 -21.81
N VAL A 37 -1.37 -10.46 -22.79
CA VAL A 37 -1.65 -10.27 -24.21
C VAL A 37 -1.85 -11.61 -24.92
N GLU A 38 -2.79 -11.63 -25.86
CA GLU A 38 -3.04 -12.84 -26.65
C GLU A 38 -1.98 -13.08 -27.74
N ASN A 39 -1.40 -12.01 -28.25
CA ASN A 39 -0.39 -12.06 -29.30
C ASN A 39 0.47 -10.79 -29.32
N ARG A 40 1.51 -10.77 -30.17
CA ARG A 40 2.45 -9.63 -30.29
C ARG A 40 2.12 -8.68 -31.45
N SER A 41 0.86 -8.57 -31.84
CA SER A 41 0.45 -7.64 -32.88
C SER A 41 0.46 -6.17 -32.38
N ALA A 42 0.61 -5.22 -33.29
CA ALA A 42 0.60 -3.80 -32.98
C ALA A 42 -0.75 -3.35 -32.37
N GLY A 43 -1.85 -3.96 -32.81
CA GLY A 43 -3.18 -3.68 -32.26
C GLY A 43 -3.31 -4.13 -30.81
N GLU A 44 -2.80 -5.32 -30.50
CA GLU A 44 -2.79 -5.87 -29.16
C GLU A 44 -1.87 -5.08 -28.22
N LEU A 45 -0.70 -4.67 -28.71
CA LEU A 45 0.23 -3.82 -27.96
C LEU A 45 -0.43 -2.47 -27.62
N LYS A 46 -1.19 -1.89 -28.56
CA LYS A 46 -1.93 -0.64 -28.33
C LYS A 46 -3.01 -0.82 -27.26
N ARG A 47 -3.79 -1.89 -27.34
CA ARG A 47 -4.82 -2.22 -26.33
C ARG A 47 -4.19 -2.39 -24.97
N ALA A 48 -3.13 -3.21 -24.87
CA ALA A 48 -2.44 -3.48 -23.62
C ALA A 48 -1.81 -2.23 -23.00
N ALA A 49 -1.26 -1.31 -23.79
CA ALA A 49 -0.76 -0.03 -23.28
C ALA A 49 -1.89 0.83 -22.68
N GLY A 50 -3.07 0.85 -23.31
CA GLY A 50 -4.25 1.54 -22.76
C GLY A 50 -4.70 0.91 -21.44
N ASP A 51 -4.78 -0.41 -21.38
CA ASP A 51 -5.15 -1.13 -20.15
C ASP A 51 -4.12 -0.91 -19.03
N ALA A 52 -2.83 -0.92 -19.37
CA ALA A 52 -1.76 -0.65 -18.42
C ALA A 52 -1.83 0.77 -17.85
N LEU A 53 -1.98 1.79 -18.72
CA LEU A 53 -2.10 3.18 -18.26
C LEU A 53 -3.37 3.38 -17.42
N THR A 54 -4.48 2.75 -17.79
CA THR A 54 -5.71 2.76 -16.99
C THR A 54 -5.43 2.29 -15.55
N ARG A 55 -4.77 1.15 -15.38
CA ARG A 55 -4.43 0.63 -14.04
C ARG A 55 -3.48 1.54 -13.29
N VAL A 56 -2.48 2.10 -13.96
CA VAL A 56 -1.55 3.07 -13.37
C VAL A 56 -2.29 4.31 -12.87
N LEU A 57 -3.19 4.90 -13.68
CA LEU A 57 -3.94 6.10 -13.30
C LEU A 57 -4.90 5.82 -12.12
N VAL A 58 -5.61 4.70 -12.14
CA VAL A 58 -6.48 4.26 -11.03
C VAL A 58 -5.66 4.03 -9.77
N ARG A 59 -4.52 3.34 -9.89
CA ARG A 59 -3.63 3.11 -8.76
C ARG A 59 -3.12 4.40 -8.16
N ILE A 60 -2.66 5.36 -8.97
CA ILE A 60 -2.13 6.65 -8.49
C ILE A 60 -3.22 7.51 -7.85
N SER A 61 -4.39 7.62 -8.48
CA SER A 61 -5.51 8.39 -7.92
C SER A 61 -6.18 7.71 -6.73
N GLY A 62 -6.10 6.38 -6.65
CA GLY A 62 -6.92 5.58 -5.75
C GLY A 62 -8.41 5.62 -6.12
N ASN A 63 -8.80 6.03 -7.34
CA ASN A 63 -10.18 6.19 -7.76
C ASN A 63 -10.39 5.79 -9.23
N GLU A 64 -11.34 4.88 -9.48
CA GLU A 64 -11.70 4.46 -10.84
C GLU A 64 -12.44 5.55 -11.63
N GLN A 65 -13.16 6.43 -10.96
CA GLN A 65 -13.92 7.52 -11.59
C GLN A 65 -13.03 8.57 -12.28
N ILE A 66 -11.72 8.56 -12.02
CA ILE A 66 -10.77 9.43 -12.72
C ILE A 66 -10.84 9.25 -14.24
N LEU A 67 -11.19 8.05 -14.69
CA LEU A 67 -11.30 7.71 -16.11
C LEU A 67 -12.51 8.36 -16.81
N GLU A 68 -13.48 8.89 -16.05
CA GLU A 68 -14.62 9.66 -16.57
C GLU A 68 -14.20 11.07 -16.99
N GLU A 69 -13.08 11.56 -16.47
CA GLU A 69 -12.54 12.86 -16.88
C GLU A 69 -11.92 12.78 -18.28
N GLN A 70 -12.31 13.71 -19.15
CA GLN A 70 -11.91 13.71 -20.55
C GLN A 70 -10.39 13.68 -20.77
N ALA A 71 -9.63 14.35 -19.93
CA ALA A 71 -8.18 14.40 -20.07
C ALA A 71 -7.53 13.04 -19.81
N PHE A 72 -8.00 12.33 -18.81
CA PHE A 72 -7.50 11.00 -18.44
C PHE A 72 -7.94 9.93 -19.46
N SER A 73 -9.19 9.98 -19.91
CA SER A 73 -9.66 9.07 -20.96
C SER A 73 -8.94 9.31 -22.29
N ALA A 74 -8.60 10.56 -22.63
CA ALA A 74 -7.80 10.88 -23.82
C ALA A 74 -6.36 10.36 -23.70
N ALA A 75 -5.74 10.49 -22.51
CA ALA A 75 -4.42 9.95 -22.25
C ALA A 75 -4.39 8.41 -22.42
N VAL A 76 -5.42 7.71 -21.94
CA VAL A 76 -5.56 6.26 -22.12
C VAL A 76 -5.68 5.87 -23.60
N GLN A 77 -6.44 6.65 -24.40
CA GLN A 77 -6.56 6.39 -25.83
C GLN A 77 -5.23 6.55 -26.60
N ASP A 78 -4.36 7.43 -26.10
CA ASP A 78 -3.02 7.69 -26.66
C ASP A 78 -1.89 7.12 -25.81
N ALA A 79 -2.17 6.11 -25.02
CA ALA A 79 -1.24 5.56 -24.00
C ALA A 79 0.14 5.19 -24.56
N GLN A 80 0.20 4.71 -25.82
CA GLN A 80 1.47 4.35 -26.44
C GLN A 80 2.46 5.52 -26.59
N SER A 81 1.97 6.74 -26.74
CA SER A 81 2.83 7.93 -26.85
C SER A 81 3.50 8.31 -25.52
N HIS A 82 3.01 7.77 -24.42
CA HIS A 82 3.50 8.02 -23.07
C HIS A 82 4.31 6.84 -22.49
N VAL A 83 4.58 5.80 -23.28
CA VAL A 83 5.42 4.67 -22.88
C VAL A 83 6.88 5.01 -23.05
N LEU A 84 7.67 4.93 -21.98
CA LEU A 84 9.13 5.06 -22.00
C LEU A 84 9.79 3.75 -22.39
N LEU A 85 9.31 2.64 -21.82
CA LEU A 85 9.84 1.30 -22.04
C LEU A 85 8.70 0.29 -22.08
N TYR A 86 8.83 -0.71 -22.94
CA TYR A 86 8.02 -1.93 -22.82
C TYR A 86 8.85 -3.17 -23.09
N SER A 87 8.47 -4.29 -22.47
CA SER A 87 9.11 -5.59 -22.67
C SER A 87 8.09 -6.72 -22.59
N TYR A 88 8.27 -7.72 -23.46
CA TYR A 88 7.47 -8.95 -23.41
C TYR A 88 8.06 -9.90 -22.37
N GLN A 89 7.20 -10.49 -21.58
CA GLN A 89 7.52 -11.51 -20.60
C GLN A 89 6.67 -12.74 -20.92
N ASP A 90 7.32 -13.89 -21.07
CA ASP A 90 6.64 -15.16 -21.30
C ASP A 90 6.74 -16.00 -20.03
N ASP A 91 5.60 -16.32 -19.47
CA ASP A 91 5.46 -17.22 -18.33
C ASP A 91 4.75 -18.50 -18.77
N ALA A 92 5.26 -19.64 -18.34
CA ALA A 92 4.75 -20.95 -18.77
C ALA A 92 3.32 -21.24 -18.27
N ASP A 93 2.96 -20.67 -17.14
CA ASP A 93 1.68 -20.92 -16.45
C ASP A 93 0.65 -19.82 -16.75
N VAL A 94 1.09 -18.58 -16.95
CA VAL A 94 0.23 -17.40 -17.12
C VAL A 94 0.12 -16.95 -18.57
N GLY A 95 1.08 -17.31 -19.42
CA GLY A 95 1.14 -16.92 -20.84
C GLY A 95 2.04 -15.71 -21.09
N THR A 96 1.78 -15.01 -22.19
CA THR A 96 2.57 -13.82 -22.56
C THR A 96 1.96 -12.56 -21.94
N SER A 97 2.79 -11.74 -21.31
CA SER A 97 2.44 -10.41 -20.85
C SER A 97 3.37 -9.35 -21.44
N VAL A 98 2.96 -8.10 -21.40
CA VAL A 98 3.79 -6.95 -21.73
C VAL A 98 3.89 -6.08 -20.50
N PHE A 99 5.11 -5.85 -20.06
CA PHE A 99 5.43 -4.85 -19.04
C PHE A 99 5.59 -3.50 -19.71
N PHE A 100 4.97 -2.47 -19.17
CA PHE A 100 5.07 -1.09 -19.62
C PHE A 100 5.56 -0.21 -18.49
N GLU A 101 6.44 0.73 -18.82
CA GLU A 101 6.87 1.83 -17.96
C GLU A 101 6.46 3.14 -18.65
N PHE A 102 5.72 3.99 -17.93
CA PHE A 102 5.19 5.25 -18.47
C PHE A 102 6.01 6.46 -18.00
N ASP A 103 5.91 7.55 -18.75
CA ASP A 103 6.51 8.84 -18.42
C ASP A 103 5.86 9.43 -17.17
N ASP A 104 6.60 9.39 -16.06
CA ASP A 104 6.16 9.92 -14.76
C ASP A 104 5.94 11.44 -14.81
N ALA A 105 6.76 12.18 -15.55
CA ALA A 105 6.60 13.62 -15.71
C ALA A 105 5.29 13.97 -16.45
N PHE A 106 4.93 13.18 -17.47
CA PHE A 106 3.63 13.33 -18.14
C PHE A 106 2.48 13.05 -17.16
N ILE A 107 2.51 11.93 -16.44
CA ILE A 107 1.46 11.56 -15.49
C ILE A 107 1.32 12.63 -14.41
N ARG A 108 2.43 13.07 -13.80
CA ARG A 108 2.40 14.14 -12.80
C ARG A 108 1.82 15.44 -13.38
N SER A 109 2.17 15.81 -14.63
CA SER A 109 1.59 17.02 -15.25
C SER A 109 0.07 16.88 -15.45
N LEU A 110 -0.39 15.69 -15.85
CA LEU A 110 -1.81 15.41 -16.05
C LEU A 110 -2.61 15.60 -14.73
N PHE A 111 -2.13 15.05 -13.62
CA PHE A 111 -2.75 15.24 -12.30
C PHE A 111 -2.70 16.69 -11.82
N ARG A 112 -1.58 17.39 -12.05
CA ARG A 112 -1.39 18.80 -11.69
C ARG A 112 -2.36 19.71 -12.44
N ASP A 113 -2.43 19.58 -13.76
CA ASP A 113 -3.17 20.47 -14.63
C ASP A 113 -4.69 20.36 -14.41
N HIS A 114 -5.14 19.20 -13.94
CA HIS A 114 -6.55 18.92 -13.63
C HIS A 114 -6.89 18.99 -12.14
N SER A 115 -5.91 19.31 -11.27
CA SER A 115 -6.11 19.44 -9.81
C SER A 115 -6.71 18.18 -9.16
N VAL A 116 -6.40 17.01 -9.69
CA VAL A 116 -6.87 15.73 -9.17
C VAL A 116 -6.01 15.30 -7.99
N LEU A 117 -6.61 14.58 -7.04
CA LEU A 117 -5.90 13.98 -5.92
C LEU A 117 -4.84 12.99 -6.44
N TYR A 118 -3.65 13.17 -5.96
CA TYR A 118 -2.46 12.39 -6.31
C TYR A 118 -1.99 11.61 -5.09
N TRP A 119 -1.99 10.30 -5.20
CA TRP A 119 -1.67 9.42 -4.10
C TRP A 119 -0.62 8.37 -4.50
N GLU A 120 0.58 8.81 -4.85
CA GLU A 120 1.71 7.95 -5.20
C GLU A 120 2.39 7.33 -3.98
N GLN A 121 2.23 7.94 -2.83
CA GLN A 121 2.97 7.60 -1.62
C GLN A 121 2.65 6.20 -1.10
N ARG A 122 3.58 5.63 -0.30
CA ARG A 122 3.38 4.35 0.38
C ARG A 122 2.08 4.40 1.20
N ARG A 123 1.17 3.54 0.84
CA ARG A 123 -0.14 3.47 1.48
C ARG A 123 -0.08 2.54 2.67
N PRO A 124 -0.63 2.94 3.82
CA PRO A 124 -0.75 2.02 4.93
C PRO A 124 -1.56 0.79 4.51
N PRO A 125 -1.16 -0.41 4.92
CA PRO A 125 -1.97 -1.59 4.64
C PRO A 125 -3.28 -1.56 5.41
N VAL A 126 -4.30 -2.23 4.87
CA VAL A 126 -5.60 -2.42 5.52
C VAL A 126 -5.72 -3.84 6.05
N VAL A 127 -6.08 -4.01 7.33
CA VAL A 127 -6.43 -5.33 7.87
C VAL A 127 -7.93 -5.57 7.69
N ILE A 128 -8.28 -6.74 7.16
CA ILE A 128 -9.69 -7.14 6.99
C ILE A 128 -10.10 -8.04 8.16
N TRP A 129 -11.07 -7.57 8.95
CA TRP A 129 -11.76 -8.34 9.98
C TRP A 129 -13.18 -8.64 9.53
N LEU A 130 -13.40 -9.79 8.89
CA LEU A 130 -14.71 -10.18 8.38
C LEU A 130 -15.36 -11.19 9.33
N ALA A 131 -16.42 -10.80 9.99
CA ALA A 131 -17.21 -11.65 10.88
C ALA A 131 -18.45 -12.20 10.15
N LEU A 132 -18.60 -13.50 10.18
CA LEU A 132 -19.70 -14.26 9.58
C LEU A 132 -20.67 -14.68 10.67
N ASP A 133 -21.98 -14.43 10.46
CA ASP A 133 -23.07 -14.91 11.33
C ASP A 133 -23.66 -16.19 10.74
N GLU A 134 -23.17 -17.32 11.19
CA GLU A 134 -23.61 -18.65 10.77
C GLU A 134 -24.75 -19.14 11.67
N PRO A 135 -25.58 -20.13 11.24
CA PRO A 135 -26.75 -20.55 11.98
C PRO A 135 -26.53 -20.96 13.44
N PHE A 136 -25.33 -21.40 13.79
CA PHE A 136 -25.01 -21.90 15.14
C PHE A 136 -23.83 -21.21 15.81
N SER A 137 -23.11 -20.34 15.09
CA SER A 137 -21.92 -19.70 15.60
C SER A 137 -21.57 -18.44 14.83
N ARG A 138 -20.77 -17.58 15.47
CA ARG A 138 -20.11 -16.49 14.81
C ARG A 138 -18.63 -16.77 14.75
N ARG A 139 -18.03 -16.52 13.61
CA ARG A 139 -16.58 -16.66 13.41
C ARG A 139 -16.04 -15.59 12.52
N PHE A 140 -14.73 -15.40 12.55
CA PHE A 140 -14.06 -14.66 11.50
C PHE A 140 -13.85 -15.52 10.25
N ALA A 141 -13.90 -14.90 9.09
CA ALA A 141 -13.44 -15.52 7.85
C ALA A 141 -11.91 -15.67 7.88
N ALA A 142 -11.44 -16.89 7.64
CA ALA A 142 -10.03 -17.25 7.65
C ALA A 142 -9.49 -17.39 6.23
N ARG A 143 -8.33 -16.82 5.95
CA ARG A 143 -7.71 -16.93 4.62
C ARG A 143 -7.47 -18.38 4.17
N SER A 144 -7.25 -19.31 5.12
CA SER A 144 -7.06 -20.74 4.84
C SER A 144 -8.34 -21.47 4.42
N ASP A 145 -9.48 -21.05 4.96
CA ASP A 145 -10.74 -21.80 4.85
C ASP A 145 -11.75 -21.09 3.92
N ASP A 146 -11.67 -19.77 3.82
CA ASP A 146 -12.61 -18.94 3.09
C ASP A 146 -11.96 -18.26 1.88
N VAL A 147 -11.08 -18.97 1.14
CA VAL A 147 -10.30 -18.42 0.02
C VAL A 147 -11.20 -17.79 -1.04
N GLU A 148 -12.25 -18.50 -1.46
CA GLU A 148 -13.17 -18.02 -2.50
C GLU A 148 -13.95 -16.77 -2.05
N LEU A 149 -14.23 -16.68 -0.75
CA LEU A 149 -14.91 -15.55 -0.15
C LEU A 149 -14.03 -14.32 -0.10
N LEU A 150 -12.73 -14.47 0.18
CA LEU A 150 -11.78 -13.39 0.44
C LEU A 150 -10.98 -12.97 -0.79
N SER A 151 -10.79 -13.86 -1.79
CA SER A 151 -9.95 -13.53 -2.96
C SER A 151 -10.40 -12.30 -3.74
N PRO A 152 -11.69 -11.99 -3.94
CA PRO A 152 -12.08 -10.78 -4.69
C PRO A 152 -11.64 -9.48 -4.01
N SER A 153 -11.41 -9.51 -2.69
CA SER A 153 -10.89 -8.33 -1.99
C SER A 153 -9.44 -8.01 -2.38
N LEU A 154 -8.62 -9.05 -2.58
CA LEU A 154 -7.21 -8.88 -2.96
C LEU A 154 -7.09 -8.12 -4.28
N ASP A 155 -7.77 -8.63 -5.32
CA ASP A 155 -7.73 -8.04 -6.66
C ASP A 155 -8.21 -6.57 -6.65
N ARG A 156 -9.25 -6.29 -5.87
CA ARG A 156 -9.82 -4.95 -5.76
C ARG A 156 -8.91 -3.97 -5.03
N PHE A 157 -8.34 -4.35 -3.90
CA PHE A 157 -7.38 -3.51 -3.17
C PHE A 157 -6.10 -3.30 -3.97
N GLU A 158 -5.60 -4.33 -4.66
CA GLU A 158 -4.44 -4.26 -5.53
C GLU A 158 -4.67 -3.27 -6.68
N ALA A 159 -5.83 -3.36 -7.36
CA ALA A 159 -6.20 -2.43 -8.43
C ALA A 159 -6.20 -0.96 -7.96
N ARG A 160 -6.59 -0.72 -6.70
CA ARG A 160 -6.58 0.60 -6.06
C ARG A 160 -5.24 0.93 -5.39
N GLY A 161 -4.25 0.04 -5.46
CA GLY A 161 -2.89 0.20 -4.96
C GLY A 161 -2.75 0.17 -3.43
N VAL A 162 -3.61 -0.53 -2.72
CA VAL A 162 -3.57 -0.66 -1.25
C VAL A 162 -3.26 -2.10 -0.86
N GLU A 163 -2.26 -2.30 0.00
CA GLU A 163 -1.90 -3.61 0.54
C GLU A 163 -2.97 -4.10 1.51
N VAL A 164 -3.36 -5.36 1.39
CA VAL A 164 -4.31 -6.01 2.31
C VAL A 164 -3.60 -7.01 3.19
N ARG A 165 -3.95 -7.01 4.45
CA ARG A 165 -3.52 -8.01 5.44
C ARG A 165 -4.72 -8.74 6.01
N PHE A 166 -4.56 -10.06 6.17
CA PHE A 166 -5.56 -10.89 6.83
C PHE A 166 -5.04 -11.31 8.19
N PRO A 167 -5.89 -11.31 9.24
CA PRO A 167 -5.51 -11.80 10.55
C PRO A 167 -5.19 -13.29 10.49
N LEU A 168 -4.24 -13.73 11.33
CA LEU A 168 -3.89 -15.15 11.48
C LEU A 168 -4.94 -15.95 12.23
N LEU A 169 -5.82 -15.25 12.97
CA LEU A 169 -6.89 -15.81 13.80
C LEU A 169 -6.37 -16.82 14.85
N ASP A 170 -5.16 -16.63 15.31
CA ASP A 170 -4.56 -17.42 16.36
C ASP A 170 -5.10 -17.07 17.77
N LEU A 171 -4.56 -17.69 18.81
CA LEU A 171 -4.98 -17.41 20.19
C LEU A 171 -4.77 -15.94 20.60
N SER A 172 -3.74 -15.29 20.04
CA SER A 172 -3.48 -13.87 20.31
C SER A 172 -4.54 -12.98 19.70
N ASP A 173 -4.94 -13.27 18.46
CA ASP A 173 -6.03 -12.53 17.79
C ASP A 173 -7.37 -12.77 18.50
N SER A 174 -7.66 -14.04 18.86
CA SER A 174 -8.90 -14.39 19.56
C SER A 174 -9.02 -13.74 20.92
N ALA A 175 -7.88 -13.54 21.61
CA ALA A 175 -7.82 -12.84 22.89
C ALA A 175 -7.93 -11.30 22.72
N ALA A 176 -7.30 -10.76 21.66
CA ALA A 176 -7.29 -9.32 21.40
C ALA A 176 -8.63 -8.82 20.83
N LEU A 177 -9.27 -9.60 19.96
CA LEU A 177 -10.53 -9.25 19.29
C LEU A 177 -11.45 -10.48 19.22
N PRO A 178 -12.26 -10.75 20.24
CA PRO A 178 -13.33 -11.72 20.15
C PRO A 178 -14.35 -11.34 19.06
N VAL A 179 -14.84 -12.30 18.29
CA VAL A 179 -15.77 -12.01 17.18
C VAL A 179 -16.99 -11.20 17.60
N ASN A 180 -17.49 -11.37 18.81
CA ASN A 180 -18.63 -10.61 19.33
C ASN A 180 -18.33 -9.10 19.49
N ALA A 181 -17.08 -8.71 19.68
CA ALA A 181 -16.69 -7.29 19.74
C ALA A 181 -17.05 -6.54 18.45
N ILE A 182 -17.08 -7.25 17.30
CA ILE A 182 -17.51 -6.67 16.02
C ILE A 182 -19.01 -6.33 16.07
N TRP A 183 -19.84 -7.17 16.69
CA TRP A 183 -21.29 -6.88 16.88
C TRP A 183 -21.53 -5.75 17.88
N GLU A 184 -20.68 -5.63 18.88
CA GLU A 184 -20.71 -4.56 19.89
C GLU A 184 -20.13 -3.23 19.36
N ARG A 185 -19.50 -3.26 18.16
CA ARG A 185 -18.85 -2.11 17.54
C ARG A 185 -17.72 -1.54 18.40
N ASP A 186 -16.96 -2.42 19.07
CA ASP A 186 -15.78 -2.01 19.84
C ASP A 186 -14.59 -1.75 18.90
N PHE A 187 -14.63 -0.58 18.25
CA PHE A 187 -13.61 -0.20 17.27
C PHE A 187 -12.25 0.11 17.92
N GLU A 188 -12.22 0.42 19.19
CA GLU A 188 -10.96 0.56 19.91
C GLU A 188 -10.26 -0.80 20.06
N GLN A 189 -11.02 -1.86 20.26
CA GLN A 189 -10.48 -3.21 20.29
C GLN A 189 -10.00 -3.63 18.88
N VAL A 190 -10.71 -3.25 17.82
CA VAL A 190 -10.29 -3.46 16.43
C VAL A 190 -8.95 -2.77 16.16
N ARG A 191 -8.78 -1.49 16.54
CA ARG A 191 -7.51 -0.77 16.35
C ARG A 191 -6.36 -1.46 17.07
N ARG A 192 -6.55 -1.83 18.34
CA ARG A 192 -5.52 -2.54 19.12
C ARG A 192 -5.12 -3.87 18.49
N ALA A 193 -6.08 -4.64 18.00
CA ALA A 193 -5.81 -5.91 17.31
C ALA A 193 -5.09 -5.69 15.97
N SER A 194 -5.50 -4.67 15.22
CA SER A 194 -4.90 -4.32 13.93
C SER A 194 -3.45 -3.85 14.05
N ALA A 195 -3.08 -3.20 15.16
CA ALA A 195 -1.71 -2.76 15.42
C ALA A 195 -0.68 -3.91 15.37
N ARG A 196 -1.07 -5.16 15.68
CA ARG A 196 -0.23 -6.35 15.52
C ARG A 196 0.20 -6.54 14.07
N TYR A 197 -0.61 -6.11 13.14
CA TYR A 197 -0.37 -6.19 11.69
C TYR A 197 0.31 -4.95 11.12
N GLY A 198 0.82 -4.07 11.98
CA GLY A 198 1.59 -2.89 11.61
C GLY A 198 0.75 -1.80 10.95
N THR A 199 -0.54 -1.73 11.27
CA THR A 199 -1.45 -0.72 10.73
C THR A 199 -2.52 -0.32 11.73
N GLU A 200 -3.05 0.90 11.55
CA GLU A 200 -4.21 1.42 12.30
C GLU A 200 -5.46 1.50 11.40
N TYR A 201 -5.37 0.96 10.18
CA TYR A 201 -6.42 0.98 9.18
C TYR A 201 -7.05 -0.41 9.07
N ALA A 202 -8.36 -0.49 9.25
CA ALA A 202 -9.09 -1.74 9.15
C ALA A 202 -10.37 -1.61 8.34
N LEU A 203 -10.67 -2.64 7.56
CA LEU A 203 -11.99 -2.86 6.99
C LEU A 203 -12.67 -3.97 7.81
N VAL A 204 -13.75 -3.63 8.50
CA VAL A 204 -14.48 -4.53 9.39
C VAL A 204 -15.82 -4.87 8.76
N GLY A 205 -16.04 -6.17 8.53
CA GLY A 205 -17.27 -6.68 7.93
C GLY A 205 -18.10 -7.48 8.90
N ARG A 206 -19.44 -7.34 8.82
CA ARG A 206 -20.42 -8.26 9.38
C ARG A 206 -21.30 -8.74 8.26
N TRP A 207 -21.31 -10.05 8.04
CA TRP A 207 -22.14 -10.65 7.01
C TRP A 207 -23.14 -11.62 7.63
N ILE A 208 -24.38 -11.46 7.25
CA ILE A 208 -25.51 -12.29 7.73
C ILE A 208 -26.18 -12.89 6.51
N ASP A 209 -26.22 -14.21 6.45
CA ASP A 209 -26.92 -14.93 5.38
C ASP A 209 -28.43 -14.84 5.60
N LEU A 210 -29.16 -14.45 4.57
CA LEU A 210 -30.60 -14.35 4.59
C LEU A 210 -31.25 -15.58 3.92
N SER A 211 -32.47 -15.87 4.29
CA SER A 211 -33.20 -17.07 3.81
C SER A 211 -33.45 -17.09 2.31
N ASP A 212 -33.33 -15.99 1.61
CA ASP A 212 -33.49 -15.88 0.16
C ASP A 212 -32.15 -15.98 -0.62
N GLY A 213 -31.06 -16.31 0.07
CA GLY A 213 -29.74 -16.47 -0.50
C GLY A 213 -28.93 -15.18 -0.64
N SER A 214 -29.51 -14.03 -0.31
CA SER A 214 -28.76 -12.77 -0.25
C SER A 214 -28.06 -12.62 1.11
N LYS A 215 -27.11 -11.68 1.18
CA LYS A 215 -26.41 -11.30 2.41
C LYS A 215 -26.82 -9.89 2.85
N LEU A 216 -27.07 -9.72 4.13
CA LEU A 216 -27.04 -8.39 4.75
C LEU A 216 -25.60 -8.11 5.16
N VAL A 217 -25.05 -7.08 4.58
CA VAL A 217 -23.65 -6.68 4.73
C VAL A 217 -23.59 -5.35 5.47
N ASP A 218 -22.70 -5.29 6.44
CA ASP A 218 -22.42 -4.09 7.20
C ASP A 218 -20.89 -3.91 7.22
N TRP A 219 -20.39 -2.91 6.47
CA TRP A 219 -18.99 -2.58 6.39
C TRP A 219 -18.69 -1.35 7.23
N TYR A 220 -17.58 -1.41 7.95
CA TYR A 220 -16.98 -0.28 8.66
C TYR A 220 -15.54 -0.10 8.20
N TYR A 221 -15.21 1.06 7.71
CA TYR A 221 -13.83 1.52 7.69
C TYR A 221 -13.48 2.07 9.06
N VAL A 222 -12.38 1.61 9.62
CA VAL A 222 -11.86 2.06 10.93
C VAL A 222 -10.47 2.62 10.69
N GLY A 223 -10.35 3.93 10.64
CA GLY A 223 -9.09 4.65 10.52
C GLY A 223 -8.66 5.28 11.85
N PRO A 224 -7.49 5.94 11.89
CA PRO A 224 -6.98 6.59 13.10
C PRO A 224 -7.92 7.66 13.66
N GLU A 225 -8.51 8.47 12.80
CA GLU A 225 -9.31 9.64 13.18
C GLU A 225 -10.79 9.51 12.86
N GLN A 226 -11.16 8.62 11.95
CA GLN A 226 -12.52 8.50 11.45
C GLN A 226 -12.98 7.06 11.36
N ILE A 227 -14.29 6.90 11.47
CA ILE A 227 -14.98 5.64 11.23
C ILE A 227 -16.11 5.95 10.26
N GLU A 228 -16.14 5.23 9.15
CA GLU A 228 -17.22 5.31 8.18
C GLU A 228 -17.92 3.97 8.06
N ASN A 229 -19.20 3.99 7.69
CA ASN A 229 -19.92 2.73 7.50
C ASN A 229 -20.94 2.78 6.38
N ILE A 230 -21.16 1.63 5.76
CA ILE A 230 -22.26 1.38 4.85
C ILE A 230 -22.96 0.07 5.22
N GLN A 231 -24.29 0.03 5.09
CA GLN A 231 -25.07 -1.17 5.23
C GLN A 231 -25.94 -1.37 4.00
N PHE A 232 -25.93 -2.57 3.46
CA PHE A 232 -26.71 -2.88 2.27
C PHE A 232 -26.99 -4.38 2.18
N ARG A 233 -27.80 -4.74 1.19
CA ARG A 233 -28.10 -6.12 0.84
C ARG A 233 -27.57 -6.42 -0.56
N ALA A 234 -26.89 -7.55 -0.71
CA ALA A 234 -26.36 -8.02 -1.98
C ALA A 234 -26.34 -9.54 -2.07
N SER A 235 -26.30 -10.07 -3.28
CA SER A 235 -26.18 -11.50 -3.56
C SER A 235 -24.82 -11.85 -4.16
N GLU A 236 -24.21 -10.91 -4.87
CA GLU A 236 -22.95 -11.12 -5.58
C GLU A 236 -21.75 -10.68 -4.72
N LEU A 237 -20.75 -11.56 -4.62
CA LEU A 237 -19.54 -11.26 -3.86
C LEU A 237 -18.76 -10.06 -4.42
N SER A 238 -18.78 -9.89 -5.75
CA SER A 238 -18.14 -8.76 -6.41
C SER A 238 -18.72 -7.43 -5.94
N ASP A 239 -20.07 -7.28 -5.90
CA ASP A 239 -20.72 -6.06 -5.42
C ASP A 239 -20.45 -5.81 -3.93
N ILE A 240 -20.41 -6.89 -3.13
CA ILE A 240 -20.11 -6.78 -1.70
C ILE A 240 -18.70 -6.23 -1.48
N TRP A 241 -17.70 -6.79 -2.15
CA TRP A 241 -16.32 -6.37 -2.00
C TRP A 241 -16.04 -5.02 -2.63
N GLU A 242 -16.66 -4.72 -3.78
CA GLU A 242 -16.56 -3.41 -4.41
C GLU A 242 -16.90 -2.29 -3.43
N ARG A 243 -18.08 -2.36 -2.82
CA ARG A 243 -18.54 -1.35 -1.87
C ARG A 243 -17.69 -1.29 -0.60
N GLY A 244 -17.20 -2.44 -0.12
CA GLY A 244 -16.34 -2.47 1.07
C GLY A 244 -14.96 -1.86 0.80
N VAL A 245 -14.37 -2.19 -0.34
CA VAL A 245 -13.07 -1.64 -0.75
C VAL A 245 -13.19 -0.16 -1.05
N ASP A 246 -14.23 0.27 -1.77
CA ASP A 246 -14.47 1.68 -2.05
C ASP A 246 -14.62 2.48 -0.77
N LEU A 247 -15.42 2.01 0.20
CA LEU A 247 -15.53 2.66 1.50
C LEU A 247 -14.16 2.88 2.15
N ALA A 248 -13.31 1.84 2.20
CA ALA A 248 -12.02 1.93 2.86
C ALA A 248 -11.02 2.81 2.08
N VAL A 249 -10.91 2.58 0.78
CA VAL A 249 -9.91 3.26 -0.05
C VAL A 249 -10.27 4.72 -0.26
N ASP A 250 -11.55 5.06 -0.45
CA ASP A 250 -11.97 6.45 -0.59
C ASP A 250 -11.73 7.25 0.69
N ALA A 251 -12.10 6.68 1.85
CA ALA A 251 -11.82 7.32 3.14
C ALA A 251 -10.31 7.52 3.40
N MET A 252 -9.49 6.52 3.02
CA MET A 252 -8.03 6.66 3.11
C MET A 252 -7.51 7.71 2.14
N ARG A 253 -7.96 7.69 0.88
CA ARG A 253 -7.57 8.67 -0.14
C ARG A 253 -7.89 10.09 0.33
N ASP A 254 -9.10 10.33 0.81
CA ASP A 254 -9.54 11.65 1.23
C ASP A 254 -8.73 12.20 2.42
N SER A 255 -8.16 11.32 3.23
CA SER A 255 -7.30 11.69 4.35
C SER A 255 -5.81 11.79 4.02
N LEU A 256 -5.33 11.05 3.01
CA LEU A 256 -3.90 10.86 2.75
C LEU A 256 -3.43 11.44 1.42
N ALA A 257 -4.30 11.50 0.39
CA ALA A 257 -3.93 12.04 -0.91
C ALA A 257 -3.93 13.58 -0.90
N VAL A 258 -3.10 14.17 -1.77
CA VAL A 258 -2.99 15.62 -1.93
C VAL A 258 -3.06 16.00 -3.40
N THR A 259 -3.42 17.25 -3.73
CA THR A 259 -3.20 17.73 -5.09
C THR A 259 -1.74 18.12 -5.28
N LEU A 260 -1.18 17.88 -6.48
CA LEU A 260 0.23 18.26 -6.76
C LEU A 260 0.45 19.77 -6.64
N GLN A 261 -0.57 20.59 -6.92
CA GLN A 261 -0.50 22.03 -6.70
C GLN A 261 -0.36 22.38 -5.20
N GLN A 262 -1.12 21.73 -4.33
CA GLN A 262 -0.97 21.90 -2.88
C GLN A 262 0.40 21.41 -2.42
N PHE A 263 0.89 20.32 -3.01
CA PHE A 263 2.23 19.80 -2.77
C PHE A 263 3.32 20.84 -3.10
N GLU A 264 3.25 21.45 -4.29
CA GLU A 264 4.22 22.44 -4.76
C GLU A 264 4.11 23.81 -4.04
N MET A 265 2.90 24.18 -3.61
CA MET A 265 2.63 25.44 -2.91
C MET A 265 2.79 25.31 -1.39
N SER A 266 2.93 24.11 -0.84
CA SER A 266 3.10 23.93 0.60
C SER A 266 4.44 24.53 1.04
N GLU A 267 4.40 25.41 2.03
CA GLU A 267 5.61 25.84 2.71
C GLU A 267 6.28 24.62 3.33
N ALA A 268 7.60 24.53 3.14
CA ALA A 268 8.36 23.43 3.71
C ALA A 268 8.21 23.41 5.24
N ILE A 269 7.78 22.29 5.79
CA ILE A 269 7.68 22.10 7.23
C ILE A 269 9.02 21.68 7.79
N ALA A 270 9.51 22.41 8.78
CA ALA A 270 10.71 22.03 9.49
C ALA A 270 10.42 20.95 10.51
N VAL A 271 11.11 19.82 10.42
CA VAL A 271 11.03 18.72 11.37
C VAL A 271 12.37 18.59 12.08
N SER A 272 12.41 18.93 13.35
CA SER A 272 13.61 18.84 14.19
C SER A 272 13.59 17.56 15.02
N VAL A 273 14.61 16.72 14.87
CA VAL A 273 14.83 15.52 15.68
C VAL A 273 15.95 15.78 16.66
N ARG A 274 15.69 15.67 17.95
CA ARG A 274 16.68 15.75 19.04
C ARG A 274 17.06 14.35 19.56
N GLY A 275 18.18 14.28 20.26
CA GLY A 275 18.66 13.04 20.88
C GLY A 275 19.52 12.20 19.93
N VAL A 276 19.97 12.75 18.82
CA VAL A 276 20.86 12.07 17.87
C VAL A 276 22.31 12.27 18.33
N HIS A 277 22.81 11.36 19.18
CA HIS A 277 24.12 11.52 19.80
C HIS A 277 25.25 10.75 19.09
N SER A 278 24.90 9.83 18.21
CA SER A 278 25.87 8.97 17.52
C SER A 278 25.55 8.86 16.03
N TYR A 279 26.54 8.37 15.26
CA TYR A 279 26.32 8.02 13.87
C TYR A 279 25.28 6.88 13.70
N ALA A 280 25.21 5.96 14.68
CA ALA A 280 24.19 4.92 14.67
C ALA A 280 22.78 5.48 14.83
N ASP A 281 22.59 6.45 15.74
CA ASP A 281 21.31 7.15 15.90
C ASP A 281 20.94 7.90 14.62
N TYR A 282 21.91 8.63 14.03
CA TYR A 282 21.71 9.32 12.77
C TYR A 282 21.25 8.37 11.66
N ARG A 283 21.90 7.19 11.53
CA ARG A 283 21.51 6.19 10.53
C ARG A 283 20.11 5.62 10.78
N ALA A 284 19.77 5.36 12.03
CA ALA A 284 18.46 4.85 12.40
C ALA A 284 17.35 5.89 12.14
N VAL A 285 17.56 7.13 12.55
CA VAL A 285 16.66 8.25 12.24
C VAL A 285 16.53 8.44 10.73
N SER A 286 17.67 8.48 10.00
CA SER A 286 17.65 8.63 8.54
C SER A 286 16.87 7.52 7.85
N SER A 287 16.98 6.25 8.30
CA SER A 287 16.22 5.16 7.68
C SER A 287 14.70 5.33 7.84
N VAL A 288 14.24 5.86 8.98
CA VAL A 288 12.82 6.20 9.16
C VAL A 288 12.41 7.32 8.21
N PHE A 289 13.26 8.32 8.07
CA PHE A 289 12.99 9.44 7.15
C PHE A 289 13.21 9.08 5.68
N ASP A 290 14.09 8.12 5.34
CA ASP A 290 14.21 7.59 3.98
C ASP A 290 12.92 6.83 3.57
N GLU A 291 12.31 6.11 4.52
CA GLU A 291 10.98 5.52 4.31
C GLU A 291 9.90 6.59 4.11
N LEU A 292 9.97 7.70 4.86
CA LEU A 292 9.11 8.87 4.68
C LEU A 292 9.46 9.65 3.41
N GLY A 293 10.74 9.68 3.00
CA GLY A 293 11.21 10.33 1.79
C GLY A 293 10.65 9.74 0.49
N GLN A 294 10.14 8.50 0.56
CA GLN A 294 9.31 7.93 -0.50
C GLN A 294 7.89 8.52 -0.53
N LEU A 295 7.51 9.23 0.52
CA LEU A 295 6.19 9.81 0.72
C LEU A 295 6.14 11.31 0.44
N VAL A 296 7.27 12.02 0.66
CA VAL A 296 7.35 13.49 0.61
C VAL A 296 8.75 13.89 0.17
N ASP A 297 8.91 15.05 -0.47
CA ASP A 297 10.25 15.58 -0.74
C ASP A 297 10.91 15.98 0.59
N LEU A 298 11.89 15.19 1.00
CA LEU A 298 12.57 15.31 2.27
C LEU A 298 14.04 15.67 2.06
N ARG A 299 14.47 16.76 2.68
CA ARG A 299 15.87 17.21 2.62
C ARG A 299 16.40 17.50 4.00
N ILE A 300 17.65 17.14 4.25
CA ILE A 300 18.34 17.58 5.46
C ILE A 300 18.65 19.06 5.31
N ASP A 301 18.15 19.87 6.22
CA ASP A 301 18.36 21.32 6.28
C ASP A 301 19.59 21.66 7.12
N SER A 302 19.72 21.04 8.31
CA SER A 302 20.85 21.30 9.19
C SER A 302 21.14 20.16 10.17
N LEU A 303 22.39 20.09 10.59
CA LEU A 303 22.90 19.22 11.66
C LEU A 303 23.55 20.14 12.72
N ASN A 304 23.02 20.14 13.93
CA ASN A 304 23.54 21.02 14.98
C ASN A 304 23.51 20.33 16.36
N GLY A 305 24.68 19.92 16.84
CA GLY A 305 24.83 19.18 18.08
C GLY A 305 24.13 17.81 18.02
N ASP A 306 23.15 17.60 18.89
CA ASP A 306 22.30 16.40 18.96
C ASP A 306 21.01 16.53 18.13
N ARG A 307 20.90 17.58 17.30
CA ARG A 307 19.70 17.89 16.53
C ARG A 307 19.93 17.76 15.04
N VAL A 308 19.06 17.02 14.37
CA VAL A 308 18.95 16.97 12.92
C VAL A 308 17.65 17.67 12.52
N THR A 309 17.74 18.63 11.61
CA THR A 309 16.55 19.30 11.05
C THR A 309 16.35 18.85 9.62
N TYR A 310 15.15 18.37 9.34
CA TYR A 310 14.69 18.03 8.02
C TYR A 310 13.72 19.08 7.51
N ARG A 311 13.75 19.32 6.21
CA ARG A 311 12.76 20.12 5.50
C ARG A 311 11.86 19.18 4.71
N VAL A 312 10.58 19.18 5.05
CA VAL A 312 9.57 18.31 4.45
C VAL A 312 8.66 19.15 3.57
N VAL A 313 8.57 18.82 2.30
CA VAL A 313 7.70 19.46 1.32
C VAL A 313 6.65 18.45 0.88
N GLY A 314 5.43 18.92 0.59
CA GLY A 314 4.37 18.03 0.11
C GLY A 314 3.41 17.54 1.19
N VAL A 315 3.45 18.18 2.35
CA VAL A 315 2.53 17.95 3.45
C VAL A 315 1.83 19.25 3.81
N SER A 316 0.58 19.17 4.20
CA SER A 316 -0.22 20.35 4.52
C SER A 316 0.00 20.87 5.93
N SER A 317 0.50 20.03 6.85
CA SER A 317 0.73 20.43 8.24
C SER A 317 1.75 19.54 8.97
N ALA A 318 2.27 20.06 10.09
CA ALA A 318 3.14 19.30 10.98
C ALA A 318 2.45 18.07 11.60
N GLU A 319 1.14 18.15 11.83
CA GLU A 319 0.32 17.04 12.31
C GLU A 319 0.25 15.91 11.27
N GLN A 320 0.19 16.25 9.99
CA GLN A 320 0.22 15.24 8.93
C GLN A 320 1.58 14.52 8.91
N VAL A 321 2.69 15.26 9.07
CA VAL A 321 4.02 14.63 9.20
C VAL A 321 4.08 13.70 10.41
N ALA A 322 3.57 14.14 11.55
CA ALA A 322 3.57 13.33 12.78
C ALA A 322 2.79 12.01 12.61
N ARG A 323 1.72 12.00 11.82
CA ARG A 323 0.92 10.81 11.51
C ARG A 323 1.62 9.83 10.56
N LEU A 324 2.48 10.32 9.69
CA LEU A 324 3.24 9.48 8.77
C LEU A 324 4.37 8.72 9.47
N ILE A 325 4.79 9.16 10.67
CA ILE A 325 5.87 8.53 11.42
C ILE A 325 5.35 7.25 12.09
N PRO A 326 5.96 6.08 11.82
CA PRO A 326 5.53 4.83 12.42
C PRO A 326 5.63 4.86 13.96
N SER A 327 4.59 4.44 14.67
CA SER A 327 4.54 4.45 16.15
C SER A 327 5.65 3.62 16.83
N ARG A 328 6.32 2.72 16.10
CA ARG A 328 7.43 1.88 16.60
C ARG A 328 8.81 2.33 16.12
N SER A 329 8.92 3.53 15.56
CA SER A 329 10.18 3.99 14.96
C SER A 329 11.23 4.47 15.98
N GLY A 330 10.90 4.55 17.28
CA GLY A 330 11.76 5.22 18.28
C GLY A 330 11.71 6.74 18.20
N LEU A 331 10.94 7.29 17.28
CA LEU A 331 10.68 8.74 17.19
C LEU A 331 9.41 9.08 17.96
N LEU A 332 9.56 9.79 19.05
CA LEU A 332 8.43 10.30 19.82
C LEU A 332 8.08 11.71 19.33
N ALA A 333 6.88 11.84 18.77
CA ALA A 333 6.33 13.15 18.50
C ALA A 333 5.99 13.83 19.82
N GLN A 334 6.77 14.83 20.19
CA GLN A 334 6.27 15.80 21.17
C GLN A 334 5.50 16.84 20.37
N PRO A 335 4.20 17.00 20.59
CA PRO A 335 3.39 17.99 19.87
C PRO A 335 3.73 19.40 20.37
N VAL A 336 4.93 19.86 20.10
CA VAL A 336 5.26 21.27 20.24
C VAL A 336 5.19 21.88 18.86
N ILE A 337 3.98 22.02 18.35
CA ILE A 337 3.73 22.77 17.13
C ILE A 337 3.93 24.24 17.46
N ARG A 338 5.12 24.71 17.25
CA ARG A 338 5.41 26.13 17.23
C ARG A 338 5.63 26.55 15.78
N ARG A 339 4.71 27.34 15.24
CA ARG A 339 4.85 28.04 13.95
C ARG A 339 5.15 27.14 12.73
N GLY A 340 4.50 25.99 12.62
CA GLY A 340 4.73 25.10 11.48
C GLY A 340 5.99 24.23 11.60
N GLU A 341 6.58 24.10 12.78
CA GLU A 341 7.69 23.19 13.07
C GLU A 341 7.20 21.99 13.89
N LEU A 342 7.64 20.79 13.50
CA LEU A 342 7.46 19.56 14.26
C LEU A 342 8.74 19.24 15.04
N GLU A 343 8.66 19.09 16.34
CA GLU A 343 9.76 18.63 17.17
C GLU A 343 9.59 17.16 17.55
N LEU A 344 10.59 16.33 17.28
CA LEU A 344 10.65 14.92 17.57
C LEU A 344 11.81 14.64 18.53
N ILE A 345 11.66 13.64 19.36
CA ILE A 345 12.74 13.12 20.21
C ILE A 345 13.06 11.69 19.77
N TRP A 346 14.34 11.44 19.52
CA TRP A 346 14.85 10.10 19.29
C TRP A 346 15.15 9.43 20.63
N GLU A 347 14.52 8.29 20.88
CA GLU A 347 14.88 7.38 21.97
C GLU A 347 15.52 6.14 21.35
N SER A 348 16.84 5.97 21.57
CA SER A 348 17.52 4.76 21.14
C SER A 348 16.89 3.55 21.84
N LEU A 349 16.37 2.61 21.07
CA LEU A 349 15.80 1.35 21.53
C LEU A 349 16.85 0.45 22.17
#